data_1912e1b93519dcb552e108be89b96e4a
#
_entry.id   1912e1b93519dcb552e108be89b96e4a
#
_cell.length_a   1.000
_cell.length_b   1.000
_cell.length_c   1.000
_cell.angle_alpha   90.00
_cell.angle_beta   90.00
_cell.angle_gamma   90.00
#
_symmetry.space_group_name_H-M   'P 1'
#
loop_
_entity.id
_entity.type
_entity.pdbx_description
1 polymer ?
#
loop_
_entity_poly.entity_id
_entity_poly.type
_entity_poly.pdbx_seq_one_letter_code
_entity_poly.pdbx_strand_id
1 'polypeptide(L)'
;MSTSGIFFKQHFFTPENIVAKNQNYSGLVTYINKENNISIMEKIDISKSEREEICNIFKNKFNTAQKDGKNLWHGVVSFKTDYLKKYGVINNEGKINDSFLRGKIVLAYKNLLTKEKIDFPNFIIALHTDTKNFHYHIGFTTNFDTRLNGEEEKGKFKLKNIRAFKAEIVNEITNAREINLKINKIKSKLKESMKTNDTYIELINNDLTKLYKTLPQDCNLSQWKYNSNKLAPYRNEIDCLSQKIIDKYFKNDFSEYVKHAEKLEKLYKESYGGSNNNFTNNKIQELYAYLGNAILKECRKLKRTEKYLAEYQKEKTKRKNMKFTNRNLSIIKNHMIKYFSNYKSREMFMYELETKKQIED
;
A
#
# COMPACT_ATOMS: atom_id res chain seq x y z
N MET A 1 19.99 13.37 -17.83
CA MET A 1 19.16 14.22 -16.93
C MET A 1 18.07 13.38 -16.32
N SER A 2 17.74 13.54 -15.04
CA SER A 2 16.65 12.78 -14.40
C SER A 2 15.34 13.05 -15.11
N THR A 3 14.60 11.99 -15.49
CA THR A 3 13.25 12.07 -16.07
C THR A 3 12.18 12.30 -15.01
N SER A 4 12.55 12.28 -13.73
CA SER A 4 11.66 12.40 -12.57
C SER A 4 11.13 13.82 -12.39
N GLY A 5 9.81 13.97 -12.15
CA GLY A 5 9.17 15.25 -11.81
C GLY A 5 9.58 15.76 -10.44
N ILE A 6 9.89 14.85 -9.49
CA ILE A 6 10.35 15.14 -8.14
C ILE A 6 11.64 14.38 -7.85
N PHE A 7 12.64 15.12 -7.41
CA PHE A 7 13.91 14.57 -6.95
C PHE A 7 14.08 14.87 -5.46
N PHE A 8 14.54 13.89 -4.70
CA PHE A 8 14.86 14.03 -3.28
C PHE A 8 16.23 13.41 -2.99
N LYS A 9 17.09 14.17 -2.33
CA LYS A 9 18.39 13.75 -1.85
C LYS A 9 18.56 14.18 -0.41
N GLN A 10 19.05 13.28 0.44
CA GLN A 10 19.33 13.53 1.84
C GLN A 10 20.76 13.10 2.16
N HIS A 11 21.50 13.97 2.77
CA HIS A 11 22.83 13.72 3.33
C HIS A 11 22.81 13.96 4.83
N PHE A 12 23.74 13.35 5.52
CA PHE A 12 24.08 13.71 6.88
C PHE A 12 25.59 13.92 6.99
N PHE A 13 25.97 14.72 7.96
CA PHE A 13 27.35 15.06 8.29
C PHE A 13 27.55 14.89 9.78
N THR A 14 28.65 14.26 10.18
CA THR A 14 29.09 14.25 11.56
C THR A 14 29.92 15.50 11.83
N PRO A 15 30.06 15.94 13.10
CA PRO A 15 30.89 17.09 13.45
C PRO A 15 32.32 16.99 12.90
N GLU A 16 32.95 15.81 12.99
CA GLU A 16 34.30 15.54 12.55
C GLU A 16 34.44 15.76 11.03
N ASN A 17 33.48 15.31 10.25
CA ASN A 17 33.46 15.44 8.79
C ASN A 17 33.38 16.92 8.34
N ILE A 18 32.74 17.76 9.12
CA ILE A 18 32.59 19.20 8.82
C ILE A 18 33.83 19.98 9.29
N VAL A 19 34.34 19.68 10.48
CA VAL A 19 35.58 20.30 11.01
C VAL A 19 36.77 19.99 10.10
N ALA A 20 36.90 18.78 9.60
CA ALA A 20 37.96 18.40 8.65
C ALA A 20 37.93 19.22 7.35
N LYS A 21 36.82 19.89 7.02
CA LYS A 21 36.67 20.79 5.88
C LYS A 21 36.80 22.27 6.25
N ASN A 22 37.21 22.60 7.46
CA ASN A 22 37.22 23.95 8.00
C ASN A 22 35.86 24.66 7.91
N GLN A 23 34.77 23.92 8.14
CA GLN A 23 33.39 24.41 8.07
C GLN A 23 32.72 24.28 9.44
N ASN A 24 31.56 24.94 9.57
CA ASN A 24 30.69 24.81 10.73
C ASN A 24 29.25 24.64 10.28
N TYR A 25 28.38 24.16 11.19
CA TYR A 25 26.98 23.92 10.89
C TYR A 25 26.17 25.18 10.59
N SER A 26 26.57 26.33 11.15
CA SER A 26 25.97 27.63 10.85
C SER A 26 26.15 28.05 9.38
N GLY A 27 27.20 27.57 8.71
CA GLY A 27 27.44 27.79 7.29
C GLY A 27 26.28 27.24 6.43
N LEU A 28 25.71 26.10 6.82
CA LEU A 28 24.52 25.57 6.14
C LEU A 28 23.29 26.48 6.31
N VAL A 29 23.09 27.06 7.49
CA VAL A 29 22.00 28.02 7.72
C VAL A 29 22.14 29.23 6.80
N THR A 30 23.35 29.77 6.68
CA THR A 30 23.64 30.90 5.78
C THR A 30 23.39 30.52 4.33
N TYR A 31 23.83 29.33 3.89
CA TYR A 31 23.58 28.82 2.55
C TYR A 31 22.10 28.64 2.25
N ILE A 32 21.35 28.05 3.16
CA ILE A 32 19.90 27.81 2.99
C ILE A 32 19.15 29.16 2.91
N ASN A 33 19.55 30.15 3.68
CA ASN A 33 18.90 31.48 3.70
C ASN A 33 19.45 32.48 2.66
N LYS A 34 20.21 32.04 1.65
CA LYS A 34 20.83 32.96 0.67
C LYS A 34 19.85 33.85 -0.09
N GLU A 35 18.61 33.38 -0.32
CA GLU A 35 17.52 34.15 -0.95
C GLU A 35 16.61 34.83 0.07
N ASN A 36 17.04 34.89 1.35
CA ASN A 36 16.29 35.50 2.46
C ASN A 36 14.82 35.07 2.54
N ASN A 37 14.57 33.76 2.40
CA ASN A 37 13.22 33.18 2.46
C ASN A 37 13.12 31.96 3.39
N ILE A 38 13.95 31.90 4.42
CA ILE A 38 13.98 30.84 5.42
C ILE A 38 12.63 30.71 6.16
N SER A 39 12.25 29.49 6.44
CA SER A 39 11.14 29.13 7.33
C SER A 39 11.55 28.02 8.29
N ILE A 40 10.77 27.82 9.33
CA ILE A 40 10.96 26.78 10.34
C ILE A 40 9.79 25.79 10.32
N MET A 41 9.93 24.66 10.99
CA MET A 41 8.91 23.62 10.99
C MET A 41 7.59 24.07 11.62
N GLU A 42 7.66 24.91 12.62
CA GLU A 42 6.52 25.42 13.40
C GLU A 42 5.84 26.62 12.72
N LYS A 43 6.61 27.40 11.93
CA LYS A 43 6.12 28.62 11.27
C LYS A 43 6.63 28.68 9.84
N ILE A 44 5.73 28.49 8.88
CA ILE A 44 6.06 28.48 7.44
C ILE A 44 6.10 29.90 6.90
N ASP A 45 5.10 30.69 7.20
CA ASP A 45 5.00 32.08 6.76
C ASP A 45 5.67 33.00 7.78
N ILE A 46 6.91 33.39 7.47
CA ILE A 46 7.76 34.25 8.30
C ILE A 46 7.90 35.60 7.62
N SER A 47 7.64 36.69 8.35
CA SER A 47 7.80 38.04 7.85
C SER A 47 9.29 38.34 7.55
N LYS A 48 9.54 39.29 6.65
CA LYS A 48 10.91 39.66 6.26
C LYS A 48 11.74 40.14 7.47
N SER A 49 11.11 40.85 8.41
CA SER A 49 11.78 41.36 9.64
C SER A 49 12.17 40.24 10.60
N GLU A 50 11.39 39.16 10.68
CA GLU A 50 11.68 38.02 11.57
C GLU A 50 12.77 37.07 11.03
N ARG A 51 13.01 37.07 9.70
CA ARG A 51 13.92 36.10 9.07
C ARG A 51 15.36 36.24 9.53
N GLU A 52 15.84 37.44 9.74
CA GLU A 52 17.20 37.70 10.20
C GLU A 52 17.39 37.19 11.61
N GLU A 53 16.45 37.47 12.52
CA GLU A 53 16.45 36.98 13.88
C GLU A 53 16.45 35.44 13.92
N ILE A 54 15.53 34.82 13.19
CA ILE A 54 15.44 33.36 13.06
C ILE A 54 16.74 32.78 12.52
N CYS A 55 17.32 33.37 11.49
CA CYS A 55 18.59 32.93 10.93
C CYS A 55 19.70 32.91 12.00
N ASN A 56 19.82 33.98 12.84
CA ASN A 56 20.78 34.06 13.91
C ASN A 56 20.53 33.06 15.02
N ILE A 57 19.28 32.87 15.42
CA ILE A 57 18.89 31.83 16.39
C ILE A 57 19.31 30.44 15.89
N PHE A 58 18.99 30.11 14.64
CA PHE A 58 19.31 28.78 14.08
C PHE A 58 20.79 28.58 13.81
N LYS A 59 21.57 29.61 13.48
CA LYS A 59 23.06 29.55 13.47
C LYS A 59 23.61 29.12 14.82
N ASN A 60 23.10 29.71 15.89
CA ASN A 60 23.53 29.36 17.25
C ASN A 60 23.13 27.94 17.63
N LYS A 61 21.85 27.53 17.35
CA LYS A 61 21.35 26.17 17.61
C LYS A 61 22.17 25.11 16.85
N PHE A 62 22.52 25.37 15.60
CA PHE A 62 23.31 24.45 14.78
C PHE A 62 24.75 24.32 15.26
N ASN A 63 25.36 25.43 15.63
CA ASN A 63 26.71 25.40 16.21
C ASN A 63 26.74 24.72 17.59
N THR A 64 25.70 24.89 18.41
CA THR A 64 25.58 24.16 19.68
C THR A 64 25.44 22.67 19.41
N ALA A 65 24.58 22.25 18.48
CA ALA A 65 24.43 20.85 18.09
C ALA A 65 25.74 20.25 17.57
N GLN A 66 26.54 21.00 16.83
CA GLN A 66 27.88 20.58 16.41
C GLN A 66 28.81 20.33 17.59
N LYS A 67 28.86 21.24 18.59
CA LYS A 67 29.67 21.10 19.82
C LYS A 67 29.22 19.89 20.64
N ASP A 68 27.93 19.63 20.65
CA ASP A 68 27.33 18.51 21.39
C ASP A 68 27.42 17.15 20.63
N GLY A 69 28.20 17.10 19.55
CA GLY A 69 28.45 15.86 18.80
C GLY A 69 27.26 15.37 17.97
N LYS A 70 26.24 16.21 17.73
CA LYS A 70 25.03 15.82 16.98
C LYS A 70 25.25 15.86 15.47
N ASN A 71 24.56 14.97 14.74
CA ASN A 71 24.59 14.99 13.28
C ASN A 71 23.86 16.21 12.71
N LEU A 72 24.33 16.64 11.54
CA LEU A 72 23.65 17.61 10.68
C LEU A 72 23.08 16.91 9.47
N TRP A 73 21.79 17.09 9.19
CA TRP A 73 21.16 16.61 7.97
C TRP A 73 20.90 17.76 6.99
N HIS A 74 21.21 17.51 5.74
CA HIS A 74 20.93 18.42 4.63
C HIS A 74 20.15 17.68 3.57
N GLY A 75 18.91 18.10 3.32
CA GLY A 75 18.01 17.58 2.32
C GLY A 75 17.81 18.56 1.17
N VAL A 76 17.60 18.02 -0.02
CA VAL A 76 17.17 18.79 -1.20
C VAL A 76 15.96 18.11 -1.83
N VAL A 77 14.87 18.87 -1.94
CA VAL A 77 13.68 18.46 -2.70
C VAL A 77 13.58 19.35 -3.92
N SER A 78 13.78 18.78 -5.10
CA SER A 78 13.77 19.53 -6.36
C SER A 78 12.60 19.09 -7.24
N PHE A 79 11.98 20.04 -7.92
CA PHE A 79 10.82 19.83 -8.78
C PHE A 79 11.10 20.36 -10.18
N LYS A 80 10.74 19.59 -11.21
CA LYS A 80 10.71 20.15 -12.57
C LYS A 80 9.65 21.23 -12.65
N THR A 81 9.99 22.36 -13.25
CA THR A 81 9.07 23.49 -13.44
C THR A 81 7.81 23.08 -14.19
N ASP A 82 7.94 22.31 -15.27
CA ASP A 82 6.78 21.85 -16.06
C ASP A 82 5.87 20.89 -15.28
N TYR A 83 6.46 20.09 -14.36
CA TYR A 83 5.68 19.24 -13.47
C TYR A 83 4.83 20.08 -12.51
N LEU A 84 5.40 21.11 -11.90
CA LEU A 84 4.65 22.00 -11.01
C LEU A 84 3.58 22.82 -11.75
N LYS A 85 3.86 23.27 -12.98
CA LYS A 85 2.86 23.94 -13.86
C LYS A 85 1.69 23.02 -14.15
N LYS A 86 1.97 21.78 -14.56
CA LYS A 86 0.95 20.78 -14.89
C LYS A 86 -0.04 20.52 -13.75
N TYR A 87 0.45 20.54 -12.51
CA TYR A 87 -0.39 20.31 -11.32
C TYR A 87 -0.86 21.59 -10.61
N GLY A 88 -0.70 22.76 -11.26
CA GLY A 88 -1.26 24.03 -10.79
C GLY A 88 -0.53 24.63 -9.58
N VAL A 89 0.67 24.14 -9.24
CA VAL A 89 1.51 24.71 -8.18
C VAL A 89 2.21 26.00 -8.66
N ILE A 90 2.45 26.08 -9.96
CA ILE A 90 2.90 27.31 -10.65
C ILE A 90 1.72 27.79 -11.49
N ASN A 91 1.35 29.05 -11.32
CA ASN A 91 0.27 29.70 -12.08
C ASN A 91 0.69 30.03 -13.52
N ASN A 92 -0.24 30.54 -14.32
CA ASN A 92 0.01 30.91 -15.73
C ASN A 92 1.03 32.05 -15.89
N GLU A 93 1.22 32.87 -14.87
CA GLU A 93 2.21 33.95 -14.82
C GLU A 93 3.60 33.47 -14.42
N GLY A 94 3.78 32.17 -14.17
CA GLY A 94 5.05 31.57 -13.77
C GLY A 94 5.35 31.69 -12.26
N LYS A 95 4.41 32.18 -11.45
CA LYS A 95 4.58 32.35 -10.00
C LYS A 95 4.26 31.06 -9.28
N ILE A 96 5.18 30.60 -8.43
CA ILE A 96 5.02 29.41 -7.58
C ILE A 96 4.18 29.75 -6.33
N ASN A 97 3.29 28.83 -5.97
CA ASN A 97 2.61 28.85 -4.68
C ASN A 97 3.55 28.24 -3.61
N ASP A 98 4.50 29.05 -3.14
CA ASP A 98 5.55 28.60 -2.21
C ASP A 98 4.96 28.19 -0.85
N SER A 99 4.05 28.96 -0.28
CA SER A 99 3.43 28.63 1.02
C SER A 99 2.75 27.26 1.00
N PHE A 100 1.99 26.98 -0.05
CA PHE A 100 1.38 25.66 -0.26
C PHE A 100 2.42 24.55 -0.35
N LEU A 101 3.39 24.66 -1.28
CA LEU A 101 4.34 23.60 -1.53
C LEU A 101 5.28 23.35 -0.35
N ARG A 102 5.76 24.42 0.28
CA ARG A 102 6.57 24.40 1.49
C ARG A 102 5.84 23.71 2.63
N GLY A 103 4.56 24.05 2.84
CA GLY A 103 3.71 23.41 3.85
C GLY A 103 3.59 21.91 3.65
N LYS A 104 3.43 21.45 2.41
CA LYS A 104 3.35 20.01 2.09
C LYS A 104 4.68 19.29 2.32
N ILE A 105 5.80 19.95 1.98
CA ILE A 105 7.13 19.40 2.25
C ILE A 105 7.38 19.28 3.76
N VAL A 106 7.08 20.33 4.53
CA VAL A 106 7.25 20.32 5.99
C VAL A 106 6.40 19.22 6.64
N LEU A 107 5.13 19.06 6.22
CA LEU A 107 4.27 17.98 6.73
C LEU A 107 4.86 16.59 6.43
N ALA A 108 5.30 16.38 5.18
CA ALA A 108 5.93 15.12 4.79
C ALA A 108 7.24 14.85 5.58
N TYR A 109 8.03 15.91 5.87
CA TYR A 109 9.21 15.79 6.72
C TYR A 109 8.87 15.46 8.18
N LYS A 110 7.85 16.08 8.76
CA LYS A 110 7.36 15.69 10.10
C LYS A 110 7.05 14.20 10.17
N ASN A 111 6.34 13.67 9.18
CA ASN A 111 6.01 12.26 9.10
C ASN A 111 7.26 11.37 8.87
N LEU A 112 8.23 11.83 8.08
CA LEU A 112 9.50 11.15 7.88
C LEU A 112 10.29 11.05 9.18
N LEU A 113 10.46 12.17 9.88
CA LEU A 113 11.22 12.25 11.13
C LEU A 113 10.59 11.40 12.23
N THR A 114 9.26 11.45 12.37
CA THR A 114 8.52 10.54 13.29
C THR A 114 8.81 9.06 13.00
N LYS A 115 8.82 8.65 11.72
CA LYS A 115 9.14 7.26 11.33
C LYS A 115 10.59 6.89 11.58
N GLU A 116 11.51 7.86 11.57
CA GLU A 116 12.93 7.69 11.93
C GLU A 116 13.17 7.89 13.42
N LYS A 117 12.14 8.19 14.22
CA LYS A 117 12.21 8.44 15.66
C LYS A 117 13.09 9.66 16.02
N ILE A 118 13.01 10.70 15.21
CA ILE A 118 13.67 11.98 15.44
C ILE A 118 12.59 12.97 15.89
N ASP A 119 12.66 13.36 17.15
CA ASP A 119 11.70 14.29 17.77
C ASP A 119 12.33 15.67 17.94
N PHE A 120 11.50 16.73 17.85
CA PHE A 120 11.86 18.12 18.08
C PHE A 120 13.17 18.59 17.43
N PRO A 121 13.34 18.42 16.10
CA PRO A 121 14.56 18.86 15.41
C PRO A 121 14.63 20.39 15.35
N ASN A 122 15.87 20.93 15.36
CA ASN A 122 16.10 22.28 14.87
C ASN A 122 16.02 22.27 13.36
N PHE A 123 14.88 22.63 12.79
CA PHE A 123 14.58 22.45 11.38
C PHE A 123 14.39 23.78 10.66
N ILE A 124 15.07 23.91 9.52
CA ILE A 124 14.93 25.05 8.61
C ILE A 124 14.69 24.57 7.19
N ILE A 125 13.96 25.37 6.41
CA ILE A 125 13.68 25.14 5.00
C ILE A 125 13.65 26.47 4.24
N ALA A 126 14.18 26.49 3.02
CA ALA A 126 14.05 27.62 2.12
C ALA A 126 13.93 27.18 0.66
N LEU A 127 13.19 27.93 -0.14
CA LEU A 127 13.08 27.79 -1.58
C LEU A 127 14.28 28.48 -2.23
N HIS A 128 14.91 27.82 -3.20
CA HIS A 128 15.88 28.41 -4.10
C HIS A 128 15.36 28.43 -5.52
N THR A 129 15.50 29.56 -6.19
CA THR A 129 14.97 29.83 -7.53
C THR A 129 16.07 30.12 -8.56
N ASP A 130 17.33 30.09 -8.16
CA ASP A 130 18.51 30.41 -8.94
C ASP A 130 18.88 29.38 -10.04
N THR A 131 18.11 28.32 -10.16
CA THR A 131 18.30 27.28 -11.17
C THR A 131 17.03 27.09 -12.01
N LYS A 132 17.15 26.34 -13.12
CA LYS A 132 16.00 25.98 -13.99
C LYS A 132 14.85 25.30 -13.24
N ASN A 133 15.15 24.59 -12.15
CA ASN A 133 14.17 23.84 -11.36
C ASN A 133 14.05 24.47 -9.98
N PHE A 134 12.82 24.63 -9.49
CA PHE A 134 12.58 25.02 -8.11
C PHE A 134 13.06 23.93 -7.16
N HIS A 135 13.81 24.32 -6.13
CA HIS A 135 14.28 23.37 -5.14
C HIS A 135 14.29 23.95 -3.74
N TYR A 136 13.92 23.08 -2.79
CA TYR A 136 13.96 23.41 -1.38
C TYR A 136 15.19 22.79 -0.75
N HIS A 137 15.97 23.62 -0.06
CA HIS A 137 17.00 23.16 0.84
C HIS A 137 16.44 23.03 2.24
N ILE A 138 16.73 21.93 2.88
CA ILE A 138 16.31 21.61 4.23
C ILE A 138 17.53 21.30 5.05
N GLY A 139 17.64 21.94 6.23
CA GLY A 139 18.67 21.65 7.20
C GLY A 139 18.05 21.34 8.55
N PHE A 140 18.57 20.35 9.26
CA PHE A 140 18.14 20.13 10.64
C PHE A 140 19.22 19.41 11.46
N THR A 141 19.15 19.64 12.77
CA THR A 141 19.91 18.95 13.81
C THR A 141 18.95 18.46 14.87
N THR A 142 19.39 17.52 15.70
CA THR A 142 18.61 17.09 16.88
C THR A 142 18.94 17.96 18.09
N ASN A 143 17.94 18.21 18.96
CA ASN A 143 18.11 18.94 20.21
C ASN A 143 18.50 18.02 21.37
N PHE A 144 18.01 16.77 21.32
CA PHE A 144 18.20 15.81 22.40
C PHE A 144 19.03 14.65 21.90
N ASP A 145 19.58 13.90 22.82
CA ASP A 145 20.18 12.61 22.48
C ASP A 145 19.07 11.66 22.03
N THR A 146 18.94 11.51 20.72
CA THR A 146 17.94 10.62 20.08
C THR A 146 18.34 9.15 20.19
N ARG A 147 19.47 8.85 20.84
CA ARG A 147 19.93 7.50 21.10
C ARG A 147 19.06 6.84 22.17
N LEU A 148 18.08 6.11 21.74
CA LEU A 148 17.42 5.17 22.63
C LEU A 148 18.40 4.01 22.90
N ASN A 149 18.74 3.79 24.15
CA ASN A 149 19.63 2.70 24.62
C ASN A 149 21.15 2.85 24.33
N GLY A 150 21.67 4.07 24.20
CA GLY A 150 23.12 4.27 24.03
C GLY A 150 23.67 3.90 22.63
N GLU A 151 22.80 3.59 21.66
CA GLU A 151 23.23 3.37 20.27
C GLU A 151 23.62 4.71 19.61
N GLU A 152 24.66 4.69 18.75
CA GLU A 152 25.05 5.85 17.96
C GLU A 152 23.89 6.37 17.09
N GLU A 153 23.80 7.69 16.95
CA GLU A 153 22.80 8.34 16.10
C GLU A 153 22.98 7.91 14.63
N LYS A 154 22.01 7.16 14.11
CA LYS A 154 22.03 6.68 12.72
C LYS A 154 21.72 7.83 11.77
N GLY A 155 22.73 8.36 11.07
CA GLY A 155 22.55 9.44 10.10
C GLY A 155 21.74 9.05 8.85
N LYS A 156 21.69 7.77 8.45
CA LYS A 156 21.00 7.30 7.24
C LYS A 156 19.55 6.94 7.49
N PHE A 157 18.64 7.56 6.75
CA PHE A 157 17.23 7.22 6.74
C PHE A 157 16.97 5.89 6.02
N LYS A 158 15.95 5.17 6.50
CA LYS A 158 15.50 3.93 5.86
C LYS A 158 14.89 4.22 4.49
N LEU A 159 15.30 3.49 3.46
CA LEU A 159 14.80 3.68 2.09
C LEU A 159 13.27 3.62 1.98
N LYS A 160 12.61 2.77 2.79
CA LYS A 160 11.14 2.70 2.84
C LYS A 160 10.50 4.01 3.30
N ASN A 161 11.14 4.72 4.26
CA ASN A 161 10.63 5.97 4.79
C ASN A 161 10.89 7.13 3.81
N ILE A 162 12.02 7.12 3.10
CA ILE A 162 12.30 8.04 1.99
C ILE A 162 11.27 7.87 0.86
N ARG A 163 10.93 6.63 0.52
CA ARG A 163 9.87 6.35 -0.50
C ARG A 163 8.51 6.85 -0.03
N ALA A 164 8.17 6.65 1.24
CA ALA A 164 6.92 7.14 1.82
C ALA A 164 6.85 8.67 1.81
N PHE A 165 7.94 9.36 2.14
CA PHE A 165 8.06 10.82 2.06
C PHE A 165 7.78 11.33 0.63
N LYS A 166 8.44 10.76 -0.38
CA LYS A 166 8.19 11.12 -1.78
C LYS A 166 6.74 10.88 -2.20
N ALA A 167 6.18 9.74 -1.80
CA ALA A 167 4.79 9.40 -2.11
C ALA A 167 3.80 10.38 -1.48
N GLU A 168 4.07 10.85 -0.27
CA GLU A 168 3.24 11.84 0.42
C GLU A 168 3.22 13.16 -0.34
N ILE A 169 4.37 13.69 -0.77
CA ILE A 169 4.47 14.90 -1.57
C ILE A 169 3.71 14.73 -2.91
N VAL A 170 3.88 13.60 -3.61
CA VAL A 170 3.17 13.32 -4.86
C VAL A 170 1.65 13.32 -4.63
N ASN A 171 1.18 12.67 -3.56
CA ASN A 171 -0.24 12.61 -3.23
C ASN A 171 -0.85 13.97 -2.91
N GLU A 172 -0.07 14.90 -2.36
CA GLU A 172 -0.54 16.24 -2.00
C GLU A 172 -0.50 17.24 -3.19
N ILE A 173 0.47 17.08 -4.10
CA ILE A 173 0.59 17.92 -5.30
C ILE A 173 -0.35 17.46 -6.41
N THR A 174 -0.60 16.14 -6.51
CA THR A 174 -1.34 15.54 -7.61
C THR A 174 -2.68 14.97 -7.14
N ASN A 175 -3.49 14.48 -8.07
CA ASN A 175 -4.73 13.76 -7.74
C ASN A 175 -4.52 12.24 -7.48
N ALA A 176 -3.30 11.81 -7.16
CA ALA A 176 -2.98 10.40 -6.92
C ALA A 176 -3.82 9.77 -5.81
N ARG A 177 -4.04 10.52 -4.70
CA ARG A 177 -4.88 10.09 -3.57
C ARG A 177 -6.32 9.82 -4.03
N GLU A 178 -6.91 10.74 -4.80
CA GLU A 178 -8.28 10.60 -5.30
C GLU A 178 -8.42 9.38 -6.22
N ILE A 179 -7.47 9.18 -7.15
CA ILE A 179 -7.47 8.02 -8.04
C ILE A 179 -7.33 6.72 -7.24
N ASN A 180 -6.45 6.67 -6.23
CA ASN A 180 -6.33 5.50 -5.34
C ASN A 180 -7.62 5.21 -4.58
N LEU A 181 -8.35 6.24 -4.13
CA LEU A 181 -9.64 6.06 -3.47
C LEU A 181 -10.67 5.46 -4.43
N LYS A 182 -10.71 5.88 -5.70
CA LYS A 182 -11.58 5.29 -6.73
C LYS A 182 -11.26 3.81 -6.97
N ILE A 183 -9.97 3.47 -7.13
CA ILE A 183 -9.51 2.08 -7.26
C ILE A 183 -9.96 1.23 -6.06
N ASN A 184 -9.74 1.73 -4.83
CA ASN A 184 -10.12 1.02 -3.62
C ASN A 184 -11.64 0.88 -3.47
N LYS A 185 -12.43 1.88 -3.88
CA LYS A 185 -13.90 1.82 -3.87
C LYS A 185 -14.41 0.72 -4.81
N ILE A 186 -13.90 0.66 -6.04
CA ILE A 186 -14.27 -0.41 -6.99
C ILE A 186 -13.87 -1.77 -6.43
N LYS A 187 -12.64 -1.91 -5.92
CA LYS A 187 -12.18 -3.15 -5.30
C LYS A 187 -13.05 -3.59 -4.12
N SER A 188 -13.47 -2.64 -3.26
CA SER A 188 -14.35 -2.94 -2.13
C SER A 188 -15.74 -3.37 -2.59
N LYS A 189 -16.31 -2.71 -3.62
CA LYS A 189 -17.58 -3.09 -4.22
C LYS A 189 -17.53 -4.54 -4.73
N LEU A 190 -16.51 -4.90 -5.49
CA LEU A 190 -16.29 -6.26 -5.98
C LEU A 190 -16.18 -7.27 -4.82
N LYS A 191 -15.47 -6.90 -3.77
CA LYS A 191 -15.31 -7.73 -2.57
C LYS A 191 -16.64 -8.01 -1.86
N GLU A 192 -17.43 -6.98 -1.62
CA GLU A 192 -18.73 -7.14 -0.95
C GLU A 192 -19.69 -7.95 -1.81
N SER A 193 -19.78 -7.65 -3.10
CA SER A 193 -20.60 -8.41 -4.03
C SER A 193 -20.26 -9.91 -4.03
N MET A 194 -18.97 -10.27 -4.01
CA MET A 194 -18.52 -11.67 -3.96
C MET A 194 -18.82 -12.37 -2.62
N LYS A 195 -19.06 -11.63 -1.55
CA LYS A 195 -19.44 -12.23 -0.27
C LYS A 195 -20.94 -12.45 -0.12
N THR A 196 -21.73 -11.55 -0.68
CA THR A 196 -23.19 -11.46 -0.44
C THR A 196 -24.04 -12.12 -1.53
N ASN A 197 -23.45 -12.49 -2.66
CA ASN A 197 -24.19 -13.00 -3.81
C ASN A 197 -23.63 -14.34 -4.30
N ASP A 198 -24.42 -15.38 -4.13
CA ASP A 198 -24.07 -16.76 -4.50
C ASP A 198 -24.19 -17.04 -6.01
N THR A 199 -24.89 -16.18 -6.76
CA THR A 199 -25.07 -16.32 -8.23
C THR A 199 -23.75 -16.37 -9.00
N TYR A 200 -22.66 -15.76 -8.45
CA TYR A 200 -21.34 -15.84 -9.09
C TYR A 200 -20.76 -17.25 -9.07
N ILE A 201 -21.04 -17.99 -8.01
CA ILE A 201 -20.59 -19.38 -7.88
C ILE A 201 -21.44 -20.30 -8.74
N GLU A 202 -22.74 -20.05 -8.85
CA GLU A 202 -23.63 -20.78 -9.75
C GLU A 202 -23.17 -20.70 -11.21
N LEU A 203 -22.71 -19.50 -11.66
CA LEU A 203 -22.17 -19.31 -13.01
C LEU A 203 -20.99 -20.24 -13.32
N ILE A 204 -20.13 -20.48 -12.35
CA ILE A 204 -18.89 -21.26 -12.53
C ILE A 204 -18.98 -22.66 -11.92
N ASN A 205 -20.15 -23.12 -11.47
CA ASN A 205 -20.30 -24.34 -10.67
C ASN A 205 -19.70 -25.59 -11.33
N ASN A 206 -19.96 -25.80 -12.63
CA ASN A 206 -19.41 -26.93 -13.36
C ASN A 206 -17.88 -26.85 -13.47
N ASP A 207 -17.36 -25.67 -13.76
CA ASP A 207 -15.91 -25.45 -13.88
C ASP A 207 -15.23 -25.47 -12.51
N LEU A 208 -15.92 -24.99 -11.46
CA LEU A 208 -15.47 -25.09 -10.08
C LEU A 208 -15.29 -26.55 -9.65
N THR A 209 -16.22 -27.41 -10.05
CA THR A 209 -16.13 -28.86 -9.76
C THR A 209 -14.96 -29.49 -10.50
N LYS A 210 -14.68 -29.08 -11.76
CA LYS A 210 -13.50 -29.54 -12.50
C LYS A 210 -12.22 -29.08 -11.81
N LEU A 211 -12.10 -27.78 -11.52
CA LEU A 211 -10.96 -27.23 -10.81
C LEU A 211 -10.73 -27.96 -9.47
N TYR A 212 -11.79 -28.17 -8.67
CA TYR A 212 -11.69 -28.88 -7.39
C TYR A 212 -11.02 -30.27 -7.53
N LYS A 213 -11.35 -31.02 -8.57
CA LYS A 213 -10.79 -32.36 -8.84
C LYS A 213 -9.32 -32.32 -9.26
N THR A 214 -8.88 -31.24 -9.91
CA THR A 214 -7.47 -31.06 -10.32
C THR A 214 -6.59 -30.57 -9.21
N LEU A 215 -7.14 -29.85 -8.20
CA LEU A 215 -6.35 -29.30 -7.08
C LEU A 215 -5.64 -30.41 -6.28
N PRO A 216 -4.43 -30.15 -5.74
CA PRO A 216 -3.65 -31.14 -5.00
C PRO A 216 -4.41 -31.57 -3.73
N GLN A 217 -4.86 -32.82 -3.73
CA GLN A 217 -5.70 -33.39 -2.66
C GLN A 217 -4.90 -33.81 -1.42
N ASP A 218 -3.59 -33.97 -1.53
CA ASP A 218 -2.64 -34.42 -0.51
C ASP A 218 -2.13 -33.29 0.41
N CYS A 219 -2.42 -32.03 0.07
CA CYS A 219 -1.94 -30.91 0.85
C CYS A 219 -2.98 -30.35 1.83
N ASN A 220 -2.50 -29.64 2.87
CA ASN A 220 -3.38 -28.98 3.83
C ASN A 220 -4.24 -27.90 3.13
N LEU A 221 -5.52 -27.82 3.47
CA LEU A 221 -6.46 -26.82 2.96
C LEU A 221 -6.01 -25.35 3.22
N SER A 222 -5.19 -25.11 4.23
CA SER A 222 -4.60 -23.80 4.49
C SER A 222 -3.64 -23.36 3.38
N GLN A 223 -3.09 -24.29 2.61
CA GLN A 223 -2.22 -24.06 1.45
C GLN A 223 -3.01 -23.74 0.16
N TRP A 224 -4.34 -23.96 0.15
CA TRP A 224 -5.19 -23.58 -0.96
C TRP A 224 -5.45 -22.06 -0.93
N LYS A 225 -4.38 -21.32 -1.19
CA LYS A 225 -4.38 -19.85 -1.36
C LYS A 225 -3.78 -19.52 -2.71
N TYR A 226 -4.34 -18.55 -3.41
CA TYR A 226 -3.94 -18.15 -4.76
C TYR A 226 -2.42 -17.96 -4.91
N ASN A 227 -1.78 -17.30 -3.94
CA ASN A 227 -0.35 -17.04 -3.96
C ASN A 227 0.52 -18.18 -3.42
N SER A 228 -0.08 -19.32 -3.06
CA SER A 228 0.68 -20.49 -2.63
C SER A 228 1.47 -21.09 -3.81
N ASN A 229 2.73 -21.48 -3.58
CA ASN A 229 3.54 -22.17 -4.57
C ASN A 229 2.91 -23.51 -5.00
N LYS A 230 2.21 -24.19 -4.10
CA LYS A 230 1.46 -25.43 -4.39
C LYS A 230 0.37 -25.24 -5.44
N LEU A 231 -0.18 -24.03 -5.55
CA LEU A 231 -1.24 -23.70 -6.51
C LEU A 231 -0.73 -22.97 -7.75
N ALA A 232 0.58 -22.75 -7.88
CA ALA A 232 1.15 -22.10 -9.05
C ALA A 232 0.73 -22.74 -10.39
N PRO A 233 0.69 -24.08 -10.54
CA PRO A 233 0.26 -24.75 -11.79
C PRO A 233 -1.22 -24.50 -12.15
N TYR A 234 -2.06 -24.20 -11.15
CA TYR A 234 -3.51 -24.05 -11.30
C TYR A 234 -3.97 -22.60 -11.45
N ARG A 235 -3.05 -21.63 -11.39
CA ARG A 235 -3.41 -20.19 -11.44
C ARG A 235 -4.15 -19.83 -12.71
N ASN A 236 -3.72 -20.34 -13.85
CA ASN A 236 -4.38 -20.04 -15.12
C ASN A 236 -5.85 -20.49 -15.12
N GLU A 237 -6.17 -21.65 -14.58
CA GLU A 237 -7.55 -22.14 -14.46
C GLU A 237 -8.37 -21.25 -13.52
N ILE A 238 -7.79 -20.87 -12.38
CA ILE A 238 -8.42 -19.98 -11.40
C ILE A 238 -8.67 -18.60 -12.02
N ASP A 239 -7.72 -18.08 -12.79
CA ASP A 239 -7.84 -16.80 -13.48
C ASP A 239 -8.89 -16.82 -14.57
N CYS A 240 -9.02 -17.93 -15.33
CA CYS A 240 -10.10 -18.12 -16.28
C CYS A 240 -11.49 -18.07 -15.62
N LEU A 241 -11.64 -18.68 -14.44
CA LEU A 241 -12.90 -18.62 -13.69
C LEU A 241 -13.15 -17.21 -13.15
N SER A 242 -12.12 -16.54 -12.66
CA SER A 242 -12.19 -15.14 -12.22
C SER A 242 -12.62 -14.23 -13.38
N GLN A 243 -12.06 -14.44 -14.58
CA GLN A 243 -12.41 -13.68 -15.78
C GLN A 243 -13.86 -13.89 -16.18
N LYS A 244 -14.38 -15.12 -16.15
CA LYS A 244 -15.80 -15.39 -16.44
C LYS A 244 -16.75 -14.60 -15.52
N ILE A 245 -16.40 -14.50 -14.23
CA ILE A 245 -17.18 -13.72 -13.26
C ILE A 245 -17.09 -12.23 -13.60
N ILE A 246 -15.88 -11.73 -13.91
CA ILE A 246 -15.67 -10.33 -14.31
C ILE A 246 -16.51 -10.00 -15.55
N ASP A 247 -16.40 -10.79 -16.60
CA ASP A 247 -17.05 -10.53 -17.90
C ASP A 247 -18.57 -10.50 -17.78
N LYS A 248 -19.13 -11.35 -16.95
CA LYS A 248 -20.58 -11.45 -16.77
C LYS A 248 -21.14 -10.36 -15.87
N TYR A 249 -20.46 -10.05 -14.75
CA TYR A 249 -21.07 -9.25 -13.68
C TYR A 249 -20.34 -7.93 -13.40
N PHE A 250 -19.05 -7.80 -13.77
CA PHE A 250 -18.20 -6.68 -13.36
C PHE A 250 -17.44 -6.04 -14.52
N LYS A 251 -17.83 -6.28 -15.76
CA LYS A 251 -17.11 -5.81 -16.95
C LYS A 251 -16.82 -4.31 -16.91
N ASN A 252 -17.83 -3.49 -16.58
CA ASN A 252 -17.68 -2.03 -16.50
C ASN A 252 -16.80 -1.61 -15.33
N ASP A 253 -17.04 -2.17 -14.14
CA ASP A 253 -16.25 -1.89 -12.93
C ASP A 253 -14.77 -2.27 -13.14
N PHE A 254 -14.51 -3.41 -13.80
CA PHE A 254 -13.16 -3.84 -14.11
C PHE A 254 -12.46 -2.91 -15.12
N SER A 255 -13.16 -2.50 -16.18
CA SER A 255 -12.65 -1.54 -17.16
C SER A 255 -12.29 -0.22 -16.50
N GLU A 256 -13.14 0.27 -15.60
CA GLU A 256 -12.89 1.50 -14.85
C GLU A 256 -11.72 1.36 -13.87
N TYR A 257 -11.60 0.22 -13.20
CA TYR A 257 -10.49 -0.14 -12.33
C TYR A 257 -9.15 -0.10 -13.08
N VAL A 258 -9.08 -0.75 -14.25
CA VAL A 258 -7.88 -0.76 -15.10
C VAL A 258 -7.53 0.66 -15.56
N LYS A 259 -8.50 1.42 -16.08
CA LYS A 259 -8.31 2.82 -16.50
C LYS A 259 -7.74 3.70 -15.38
N HIS A 260 -8.23 3.55 -14.15
CA HIS A 260 -7.68 4.29 -13.00
C HIS A 260 -6.28 3.82 -12.62
N ALA A 261 -6.00 2.52 -12.70
CA ALA A 261 -4.67 1.98 -12.43
C ALA A 261 -3.64 2.47 -13.47
N GLU A 262 -3.98 2.49 -14.76
CA GLU A 262 -3.14 3.04 -15.84
C GLU A 262 -2.87 4.53 -15.65
N LYS A 263 -3.91 5.30 -15.31
CA LYS A 263 -3.77 6.74 -15.01
C LYS A 263 -2.79 6.97 -13.86
N LEU A 264 -2.88 6.16 -12.81
CA LEU A 264 -2.00 6.26 -11.66
C LEU A 264 -0.57 5.81 -11.98
N GLU A 265 -0.41 4.76 -12.79
CA GLU A 265 0.89 4.32 -13.27
C GLU A 265 1.59 5.41 -14.07
N LYS A 266 0.87 6.06 -15.01
CA LYS A 266 1.41 7.19 -15.79
C LYS A 266 1.85 8.34 -14.88
N LEU A 267 1.03 8.68 -13.87
CA LEU A 267 1.34 9.71 -12.89
C LEU A 267 2.60 9.37 -12.08
N TYR A 268 2.74 8.13 -11.64
CA TYR A 268 3.92 7.69 -10.90
C TYR A 268 5.18 7.63 -11.76
N LYS A 269 5.07 7.20 -13.03
CA LYS A 269 6.19 7.28 -13.99
C LYS A 269 6.69 8.70 -14.16
N GLU A 270 5.78 9.65 -14.30
CA GLU A 270 6.10 11.08 -14.41
C GLU A 270 6.74 11.62 -13.12
N SER A 271 6.17 11.29 -11.97
CA SER A 271 6.61 11.80 -10.66
C SER A 271 7.98 11.26 -10.24
N TYR A 272 8.22 9.96 -10.42
CA TYR A 272 9.41 9.29 -9.91
C TYR A 272 10.48 9.01 -10.97
N GLY A 273 10.11 9.09 -12.24
CA GLY A 273 10.95 8.59 -13.33
C GLY A 273 11.03 7.05 -13.34
N GLY A 274 11.56 6.49 -14.41
CA GLY A 274 11.75 5.05 -14.55
C GLY A 274 10.80 4.39 -15.55
N SER A 275 11.31 3.35 -16.21
CA SER A 275 10.61 2.63 -17.30
C SER A 275 9.84 1.39 -16.82
N ASN A 276 10.14 0.85 -15.63
CA ASN A 276 9.68 -0.48 -15.21
C ASN A 276 8.65 -0.42 -14.07
N ASN A 277 7.63 0.41 -14.20
CA ASN A 277 6.51 0.37 -13.26
C ASN A 277 5.39 -0.53 -13.80
N ASN A 278 5.32 -1.76 -13.32
CA ASN A 278 4.21 -2.68 -13.59
C ASN A 278 3.05 -2.44 -12.61
N PHE A 279 2.76 -1.17 -12.30
CA PHE A 279 1.75 -0.84 -11.29
C PHE A 279 0.37 -1.37 -11.66
N THR A 280 -0.05 -1.14 -12.90
CA THR A 280 -1.35 -1.61 -13.44
C THR A 280 -1.44 -3.13 -13.38
N ASN A 281 -0.42 -3.83 -13.88
CA ASN A 281 -0.38 -5.29 -13.84
C ASN A 281 -0.42 -5.82 -12.40
N ASN A 282 0.31 -5.20 -11.48
CA ASN A 282 0.29 -5.57 -10.07
C ASN A 282 -1.09 -5.38 -9.45
N LYS A 283 -1.81 -4.31 -9.82
CA LYS A 283 -3.18 -4.06 -9.37
C LYS A 283 -4.17 -5.07 -9.94
N ILE A 284 -4.03 -5.43 -11.21
CA ILE A 284 -4.83 -6.48 -11.85
C ILE A 284 -4.57 -7.82 -11.14
N GLN A 285 -3.31 -8.20 -10.95
CA GLN A 285 -2.94 -9.43 -10.24
C GLN A 285 -3.45 -9.47 -8.78
N GLU A 286 -3.44 -8.33 -8.10
CA GLU A 286 -4.02 -8.20 -6.76
C GLU A 286 -5.52 -8.49 -6.76
N LEU A 287 -6.25 -8.06 -7.79
CA LEU A 287 -7.67 -8.33 -7.95
C LEU A 287 -7.93 -9.81 -8.28
N TYR A 288 -7.17 -10.40 -9.22
CA TYR A 288 -7.25 -11.83 -9.54
C TYR A 288 -6.93 -12.71 -8.33
N ALA A 289 -5.90 -12.36 -7.57
CA ALA A 289 -5.59 -13.08 -6.33
C ALA A 289 -6.75 -13.02 -5.32
N TYR A 290 -7.47 -11.91 -5.28
CA TYR A 290 -8.65 -11.79 -4.43
C TYR A 290 -9.80 -12.69 -4.90
N LEU A 291 -10.18 -12.60 -6.19
CA LEU A 291 -11.23 -13.43 -6.79
C LEU A 291 -10.87 -14.92 -6.72
N GLY A 292 -9.63 -15.26 -7.04
CA GLY A 292 -9.12 -16.62 -6.95
C GLY A 292 -9.18 -17.19 -5.53
N ASN A 293 -8.89 -16.37 -4.50
CA ASN A 293 -9.06 -16.81 -3.13
C ASN A 293 -10.54 -17.03 -2.74
N ALA A 294 -11.47 -16.26 -3.32
CA ALA A 294 -12.90 -16.51 -3.13
C ALA A 294 -13.33 -17.84 -3.79
N ILE A 295 -12.89 -18.12 -5.01
CA ILE A 295 -13.11 -19.39 -5.72
C ILE A 295 -12.52 -20.57 -4.91
N LEU A 296 -11.27 -20.44 -4.45
CA LEU A 296 -10.61 -21.46 -3.64
C LEU A 296 -11.29 -21.68 -2.28
N LYS A 297 -11.93 -20.65 -1.72
CA LYS A 297 -12.75 -20.80 -0.50
C LYS A 297 -13.92 -21.77 -0.77
N GLU A 298 -14.54 -21.67 -1.93
CA GLU A 298 -15.62 -22.60 -2.30
C GLU A 298 -15.08 -24.02 -2.53
N CYS A 299 -13.95 -24.18 -3.20
CA CYS A 299 -13.28 -25.49 -3.30
C CYS A 299 -12.97 -26.10 -1.92
N ARG A 300 -12.53 -25.28 -0.96
CA ARG A 300 -12.30 -25.76 0.43
C ARG A 300 -13.58 -26.21 1.12
N LYS A 301 -14.70 -25.52 0.88
CA LYS A 301 -16.00 -25.95 1.41
C LYS A 301 -16.37 -27.32 0.82
N LEU A 302 -16.23 -27.51 -0.49
CA LEU A 302 -16.47 -28.82 -1.14
C LEU A 302 -15.67 -29.93 -0.50
N LYS A 303 -14.36 -29.75 -0.27
CA LYS A 303 -13.50 -30.76 0.34
C LYS A 303 -13.90 -31.08 1.78
N ARG A 304 -14.29 -30.07 2.56
CA ARG A 304 -14.76 -30.29 3.95
C ARG A 304 -16.06 -31.12 3.97
N THR A 305 -16.98 -30.81 3.08
CA THR A 305 -18.24 -31.56 2.95
C THR A 305 -18.00 -32.99 2.53
N GLU A 306 -17.11 -33.21 1.54
CA GLU A 306 -16.76 -34.57 1.09
C GLU A 306 -16.14 -35.39 2.23
N LYS A 307 -15.21 -34.79 2.99
CA LYS A 307 -14.60 -35.43 4.17
C LYS A 307 -15.65 -35.79 5.21
N TYR A 308 -16.56 -34.87 5.54
CA TYR A 308 -17.61 -35.09 6.50
C TYR A 308 -18.56 -36.23 6.07
N LEU A 309 -18.97 -36.24 4.80
CA LEU A 309 -19.80 -37.30 4.26
C LEU A 309 -19.10 -38.69 4.30
N ALA A 310 -17.80 -38.72 4.02
CA ALA A 310 -17.03 -39.95 4.11
C ALA A 310 -16.90 -40.46 5.55
N GLU A 311 -16.70 -39.59 6.53
CA GLU A 311 -16.68 -39.93 7.95
C GLU A 311 -18.05 -40.41 8.42
N TYR A 312 -19.12 -39.70 8.07
CA TYR A 312 -20.49 -40.11 8.38
C TYR A 312 -20.84 -41.49 7.80
N GLN A 313 -20.44 -41.77 6.55
CA GLN A 313 -20.65 -43.10 5.94
C GLN A 313 -19.84 -44.20 6.66
N LYS A 314 -18.60 -43.92 7.10
CA LYS A 314 -17.79 -44.87 7.90
C LYS A 314 -18.42 -45.17 9.26
N GLU A 315 -18.92 -44.15 9.95
CA GLU A 315 -19.62 -44.35 11.22
C GLU A 315 -20.93 -45.12 11.04
N LYS A 316 -21.67 -44.82 9.97
CA LYS A 316 -22.91 -45.50 9.65
C LYS A 316 -22.68 -46.96 9.26
N THR A 317 -21.59 -47.30 8.59
CA THR A 317 -21.20 -48.70 8.32
C THR A 317 -20.74 -49.43 9.59
N LYS A 318 -20.10 -48.73 10.52
CA LYS A 318 -19.75 -49.32 11.85
C LYS A 318 -21.01 -49.59 12.70
N ARG A 319 -22.05 -48.76 12.62
CA ARG A 319 -23.36 -48.97 13.26
C ARG A 319 -24.23 -49.99 12.52
N LYS A 320 -23.82 -50.50 11.37
CA LYS A 320 -24.56 -51.40 10.47
C LYS A 320 -24.51 -52.87 10.83
N ASN A 321 -24.42 -53.20 12.10
CA ASN A 321 -25.14 -54.41 12.53
C ASN A 321 -26.64 -54.15 12.76
N MET A 322 -27.17 -52.93 12.48
CA MET A 322 -28.58 -52.57 12.49
C MET A 322 -29.06 -52.27 11.03
N LYS A 323 -30.19 -52.89 10.63
CA LYS A 323 -30.85 -52.85 9.30
C LYS A 323 -30.97 -51.41 8.75
N PHE A 324 -30.41 -51.16 7.60
CA PHE A 324 -30.55 -49.89 6.89
C PHE A 324 -31.26 -50.07 5.54
N THR A 325 -32.26 -49.23 5.29
CA THR A 325 -33.08 -49.32 4.05
C THR A 325 -32.55 -48.43 2.94
N ASN A 326 -32.68 -48.88 1.66
CA ASN A 326 -32.30 -48.16 0.43
C ASN A 326 -32.93 -46.76 0.31
N ARG A 327 -33.96 -46.47 1.09
CA ARG A 327 -34.66 -45.18 1.16
C ARG A 327 -33.78 -44.03 1.64
N ASN A 328 -32.88 -44.27 2.60
CA ASN A 328 -32.01 -43.22 3.16
C ASN A 328 -30.83 -42.89 2.25
N LEU A 329 -30.35 -43.86 1.44
CA LEU A 329 -29.33 -43.63 0.41
C LEU A 329 -29.85 -42.76 -0.75
N SER A 330 -31.14 -42.95 -1.12
CA SER A 330 -31.82 -42.13 -2.10
C SER A 330 -32.00 -40.68 -1.63
N ILE A 331 -32.37 -40.49 -0.37
CA ILE A 331 -32.51 -39.17 0.24
C ILE A 331 -31.17 -38.43 0.25
N ILE A 332 -30.09 -39.08 0.70
CA ILE A 332 -28.73 -38.48 0.71
C ILE A 332 -28.26 -38.16 -0.72
N LYS A 333 -28.50 -39.06 -1.68
CA LYS A 333 -28.15 -38.83 -3.09
C LYS A 333 -28.90 -37.65 -3.69
N ASN A 334 -30.21 -37.55 -3.39
CA ASN A 334 -31.03 -36.44 -3.83
C ASN A 334 -30.71 -35.11 -3.15
N HIS A 335 -30.32 -35.15 -1.86
CA HIS A 335 -29.79 -33.98 -1.16
C HIS A 335 -28.42 -33.56 -1.69
N MET A 336 -27.52 -34.47 -2.05
CA MET A 336 -26.26 -34.15 -2.71
C MET A 336 -26.47 -33.51 -4.07
N ILE A 337 -27.39 -34.03 -4.89
CA ILE A 337 -27.72 -33.46 -6.20
C ILE A 337 -28.31 -32.04 -6.04
N LYS A 338 -29.21 -31.83 -5.11
CA LYS A 338 -29.76 -30.52 -4.74
C LYS A 338 -28.69 -29.57 -4.17
N TYR A 339 -27.78 -30.10 -3.38
CA TYR A 339 -26.66 -29.38 -2.81
C TYR A 339 -25.68 -28.84 -3.86
N PHE A 340 -25.38 -29.62 -4.89
CA PHE A 340 -24.53 -29.18 -6.00
C PHE A 340 -25.27 -28.34 -7.03
N SER A 341 -26.63 -28.32 -7.01
CA SER A 341 -27.44 -27.53 -7.93
C SER A 341 -27.90 -26.19 -7.38
N ASN A 342 -27.92 -26.00 -6.05
CA ASN A 342 -28.41 -24.77 -5.43
C ASN A 342 -27.65 -24.37 -4.19
N TYR A 343 -26.91 -23.25 -4.23
CA TYR A 343 -26.02 -22.79 -3.17
C TYR A 343 -26.77 -22.39 -1.88
N LYS A 344 -27.98 -21.85 -1.98
CA LYS A 344 -28.81 -21.50 -0.79
C LYS A 344 -29.16 -22.72 0.07
N SER A 345 -29.36 -23.89 -0.57
CA SER A 345 -29.63 -25.15 0.12
C SER A 345 -28.45 -25.70 0.91
N ARG A 346 -27.28 -25.16 0.69
CA ARG A 346 -25.99 -25.64 1.21
C ARG A 346 -25.78 -25.30 2.67
N GLU A 347 -26.07 -24.08 3.08
CA GLU A 347 -25.96 -23.67 4.49
C GLU A 347 -27.06 -24.32 5.32
N MET A 348 -28.26 -24.40 4.79
CA MET A 348 -29.37 -25.13 5.43
C MET A 348 -29.07 -26.62 5.60
N PHE A 349 -28.49 -27.27 4.58
CA PHE A 349 -28.12 -28.68 4.67
C PHE A 349 -27.03 -28.95 5.71
N MET A 350 -26.04 -28.09 5.82
CA MET A 350 -25.00 -28.20 6.87
C MET A 350 -25.60 -27.96 8.26
N TYR A 351 -26.50 -27.01 8.41
CA TYR A 351 -27.23 -26.76 9.65
C TYR A 351 -28.13 -27.94 10.05
N GLU A 352 -28.85 -28.55 9.11
CA GLU A 352 -29.67 -29.75 9.38
C GLU A 352 -28.83 -30.98 9.75
N LEU A 353 -27.61 -31.11 9.17
CA LEU A 353 -26.68 -32.19 9.53
C LEU A 353 -26.06 -31.99 10.91
N GLU A 354 -25.76 -30.75 11.28
CA GLU A 354 -25.25 -30.41 12.63
C GLU A 354 -26.32 -30.58 13.71
N THR A 355 -27.57 -30.15 13.45
CA THR A 355 -28.69 -30.31 14.37
C THR A 355 -29.09 -31.78 14.57
N LYS A 356 -29.05 -32.59 13.52
CA LYS A 356 -29.32 -34.04 13.63
C LYS A 356 -28.21 -34.78 14.41
N LYS A 357 -26.99 -34.32 14.36
CA LYS A 357 -25.88 -34.85 15.14
C LYS A 357 -26.04 -34.57 16.64
N GLN A 358 -26.57 -33.40 17.00
CA GLN A 358 -26.86 -32.98 18.37
C GLN A 358 -28.08 -33.66 18.98
N ILE A 359 -28.98 -34.21 18.18
CA ILE A 359 -30.18 -34.92 18.63
C ILE A 359 -29.92 -36.45 18.78
N GLU A 360 -28.87 -36.97 18.14
CA GLU A 360 -28.47 -38.38 18.18
C GLU A 360 -27.36 -38.69 19.22
N ASP A 361 -26.77 -37.65 19.84
CA ASP A 361 -25.89 -37.70 21.01
C ASP A 361 -26.73 -37.46 22.32
#